data_4a64a4ecb7461ec9ac5dcd7d49a92939
#
_entry.id   4a64a4ecb7461ec9ac5dcd7d49a92939
#
_cell.length_a   1.000
_cell.length_b   1.000
_cell.length_c   1.000
_cell.angle_alpha   90.00
_cell.angle_beta   90.00
_cell.angle_gamma   90.00
#
_symmetry.space_group_name_H-M   'P 1'
#
loop_
_entity.id
_entity.type
_entity.pdbx_description
1 polymer ?
#
loop_
_entity_poly.entity_id
_entity_poly.type
_entity_poly.pdbx_seq_one_letter_code
_entity_poly.pdbx_strand_id
1 'polypeptide(L)'
;MSDTFDSIYPEFLRSGLGRLIELDSRRELLTLFSALEHFRHDLHGQDAGVGILGVTHRYVAGLNLFRSMGFWLVNPEDMSFILTVASPEGECATLQKTVDEQVKAGRFGVALRRGGSVMFGMGGVTDGPPGLLHAMSLSQQAVGMFCGMLHREAAPVQEVAFSLLSLLLGECADALATLRKTKQLTHQVNTLSGLLPLCAWCKKVRNDSGYWEQIDKYITSHSHTTLTHGVCPDCKKTFLAGIGAKP
;
A
#
# COMPACT_ATOMS: atom_id res chain seq x y z
N MET A 1 35.50 9.21 2.09
CA MET A 1 34.71 10.45 2.06
C MET A 1 33.18 10.22 2.08
N SER A 2 32.74 9.03 2.52
CA SER A 2 31.31 8.67 2.63
C SER A 2 30.71 8.93 4.04
N ASP A 3 31.55 9.17 5.04
CA ASP A 3 31.09 9.26 6.45
C ASP A 3 30.48 10.62 6.85
N THR A 4 30.73 11.68 6.09
CA THR A 4 30.22 13.02 6.42
C THR A 4 28.74 13.19 6.14
N PHE A 5 28.18 12.46 5.18
CA PHE A 5 26.75 12.56 4.83
C PHE A 5 25.86 11.79 5.81
N ASP A 6 26.36 10.71 6.39
CA ASP A 6 25.65 9.89 7.37
C ASP A 6 25.48 10.60 8.73
N SER A 7 26.32 11.60 9.04
CA SER A 7 26.20 12.41 10.26
C SER A 7 25.23 13.60 10.12
N ILE A 8 25.04 14.11 8.91
CA ILE A 8 24.25 15.33 8.64
C ILE A 8 22.74 15.02 8.58
N TYR A 9 22.37 13.82 8.14
CA TYR A 9 20.95 13.47 7.89
C TYR A 9 20.08 13.39 9.17
N PRO A 10 20.53 12.82 10.30
CA PRO A 10 19.80 12.89 11.57
C PRO A 10 19.75 14.31 12.15
N GLU A 11 20.80 15.10 11.95
CA GLU A 11 20.82 16.52 12.32
C GLU A 11 19.89 17.33 11.42
N PHE A 12 19.84 17.03 10.12
CA PHE A 12 18.93 17.66 9.16
C PHE A 12 17.46 17.45 9.53
N LEU A 13 17.03 16.21 9.87
CA LEU A 13 15.67 15.96 10.32
C LEU A 13 15.35 16.62 11.66
N ARG A 14 16.32 16.63 12.59
CA ARG A 14 16.18 17.32 13.87
C ARG A 14 16.20 18.84 13.73
N SER A 15 17.06 19.38 12.86
CA SER A 15 17.13 20.81 12.57
C SER A 15 15.95 21.29 11.73
N GLY A 16 15.45 20.47 10.81
CA GLY A 16 14.25 20.77 10.01
C GLY A 16 13.00 20.92 10.88
N LEU A 17 12.77 20.00 11.81
CA LEU A 17 11.69 20.13 12.80
C LEU A 17 11.93 21.28 13.78
N GLY A 18 13.17 21.51 14.21
CA GLY A 18 13.53 22.64 15.07
C GLY A 18 13.33 23.99 14.36
N ARG A 19 13.68 24.09 13.08
CA ARG A 19 13.47 25.32 12.28
C ARG A 19 12.01 25.51 11.84
N LEU A 20 11.21 24.46 11.70
CA LEU A 20 9.74 24.59 11.59
C LEU A 20 9.13 25.27 12.83
N ILE A 21 9.77 25.11 14.00
CA ILE A 21 9.37 25.77 15.24
C ILE A 21 9.92 27.21 15.29
N GLU A 22 11.05 27.49 14.62
CA GLU A 22 11.64 28.83 14.47
C GLU A 22 11.07 29.65 13.29
N LEU A 23 10.19 29.06 12.46
CA LEU A 23 9.43 29.81 11.46
C LEU A 23 8.53 30.83 12.18
N ASP A 24 8.94 32.07 12.10
CA ASP A 24 8.40 33.24 12.82
C ASP A 24 6.95 33.62 12.38
N SER A 25 6.32 32.82 11.55
CA SER A 25 4.95 33.07 11.14
C SER A 25 4.03 31.90 11.49
N ARG A 26 3.22 32.11 12.54
CA ARG A 26 2.07 31.27 12.88
C ARG A 26 1.19 30.95 11.67
N ARG A 27 1.17 31.82 10.65
CA ARG A 27 0.43 31.61 9.40
C ARG A 27 0.96 30.47 8.55
N GLU A 28 2.30 30.34 8.43
CA GLU A 28 2.90 29.27 7.63
C GLU A 28 2.69 27.90 8.28
N LEU A 29 2.83 27.83 9.61
CA LEU A 29 2.52 26.60 10.35
C LEU A 29 1.06 26.19 10.21
N LEU A 30 0.12 27.14 10.35
CA LEU A 30 -1.31 26.86 10.16
C LEU A 30 -1.61 26.41 8.74
N THR A 31 -0.96 26.98 7.73
CA THR A 31 -1.11 26.56 6.32
C THR A 31 -0.59 25.16 6.12
N LEU A 32 0.55 24.78 6.69
CA LEU A 32 1.09 23.42 6.62
C LEU A 32 0.19 22.40 7.31
N PHE A 33 -0.31 22.73 8.52
CA PHE A 33 -1.27 21.84 9.21
C PHE A 33 -2.56 21.67 8.42
N SER A 34 -3.11 22.76 7.88
CA SER A 34 -4.31 22.70 7.04
C SER A 34 -4.07 21.85 5.78
N ALA A 35 -2.91 21.98 5.13
CA ALA A 35 -2.56 21.17 3.97
C ALA A 35 -2.47 19.68 4.31
N LEU A 36 -1.87 19.31 5.45
CA LEU A 36 -1.79 17.93 5.93
C LEU A 36 -3.17 17.36 6.29
N GLU A 37 -4.03 18.15 6.91
CA GLU A 37 -5.41 17.75 7.23
C GLU A 37 -6.21 17.46 5.96
N HIS A 38 -6.13 18.33 4.95
CA HIS A 38 -6.77 18.10 3.65
C HIS A 38 -6.21 16.88 2.95
N PHE A 39 -4.88 16.69 2.99
CA PHE A 39 -4.23 15.52 2.42
C PHE A 39 -4.73 14.22 3.07
N ARG A 40 -4.79 14.16 4.41
CA ARG A 40 -5.33 13.02 5.14
C ARG A 40 -6.78 12.75 4.77
N HIS A 41 -7.59 13.80 4.69
CA HIS A 41 -8.99 13.68 4.28
C HIS A 41 -9.12 13.08 2.88
N ASP A 42 -8.33 13.57 1.92
CA ASP A 42 -8.32 13.06 0.55
C ASP A 42 -7.83 11.61 0.46
N LEU A 43 -6.92 11.18 1.33
CA LEU A 43 -6.47 9.80 1.43
C LEU A 43 -7.56 8.85 1.96
N HIS A 44 -8.34 9.29 2.96
CA HIS A 44 -9.38 8.46 3.58
C HIS A 44 -10.50 8.07 2.61
N GLY A 45 -10.71 8.82 1.53
CA GLY A 45 -11.69 8.50 0.49
C GLY A 45 -11.22 7.44 -0.51
N GLN A 46 -9.99 6.90 -0.38
CA GLN A 46 -9.41 5.99 -1.37
C GLN A 46 -9.51 4.53 -0.92
N ASP A 47 -10.06 3.68 -1.80
CA ASP A 47 -10.21 2.24 -1.60
C ASP A 47 -9.19 1.39 -2.39
N ALA A 48 -8.32 2.05 -3.15
CA ALA A 48 -7.29 1.44 -3.97
C ALA A 48 -5.93 2.13 -3.84
N GLY A 49 -4.85 1.35 -3.92
CA GLY A 49 -3.48 1.89 -3.83
C GLY A 49 -3.17 2.92 -4.91
N VAL A 50 -3.72 2.75 -6.13
CA VAL A 50 -3.58 3.73 -7.23
C VAL A 50 -4.19 5.08 -6.85
N GLY A 51 -5.37 5.09 -6.21
CA GLY A 51 -6.03 6.31 -5.73
C GLY A 51 -5.18 7.03 -4.67
N ILE A 52 -4.68 6.29 -3.66
CA ILE A 52 -3.78 6.82 -2.62
C ILE A 52 -2.55 7.46 -3.26
N LEU A 53 -1.89 6.77 -4.19
CA LEU A 53 -0.72 7.30 -4.88
C LEU A 53 -1.05 8.50 -5.78
N GLY A 54 -2.21 8.51 -6.43
CA GLY A 54 -2.68 9.65 -7.25
C GLY A 54 -2.91 10.91 -6.42
N VAL A 55 -3.51 10.77 -5.23
CA VAL A 55 -3.64 11.87 -4.27
C VAL A 55 -2.25 12.34 -3.83
N THR A 56 -1.39 11.43 -3.39
CA THR A 56 -0.03 11.76 -2.93
C THR A 56 0.77 12.46 -4.02
N HIS A 57 0.67 11.98 -5.27
CA HIS A 57 1.33 12.61 -6.42
C HIS A 57 0.94 14.08 -6.58
N ARG A 58 -0.36 14.42 -6.49
CA ARG A 58 -0.83 15.81 -6.62
C ARG A 58 -0.21 16.74 -5.57
N TYR A 59 -0.17 16.28 -4.31
CA TYR A 59 0.41 17.08 -3.21
C TYR A 59 1.92 17.20 -3.34
N VAL A 60 2.63 16.13 -3.69
CA VAL A 60 4.09 16.15 -3.92
C VAL A 60 4.46 17.01 -5.13
N ALA A 61 3.67 16.96 -6.21
CA ALA A 61 3.86 17.83 -7.38
C ALA A 61 3.74 19.31 -7.00
N GLY A 62 2.81 19.64 -6.09
CA GLY A 62 2.64 21.01 -5.57
C GLY A 62 3.86 21.56 -4.84
N LEU A 63 4.77 20.71 -4.35
CA LEU A 63 6.03 21.15 -3.73
C LEU A 63 7.05 21.68 -4.74
N ASN A 64 6.87 21.42 -6.03
CA ASN A 64 7.75 21.82 -7.14
C ASN A 64 9.25 21.51 -6.91
N LEU A 65 9.52 20.37 -6.24
CA LEU A 65 10.89 19.90 -5.97
C LEU A 65 11.47 19.09 -7.13
N PHE A 66 10.62 18.37 -7.85
CA PHE A 66 11.02 17.33 -8.79
C PHE A 66 10.65 17.71 -10.23
N ARG A 67 11.59 17.54 -11.16
CA ARG A 67 11.34 17.63 -12.61
C ARG A 67 10.64 16.39 -13.14
N SER A 68 10.91 15.22 -12.53
CA SER A 68 10.20 13.97 -12.78
C SER A 68 10.17 13.13 -11.51
N MET A 69 9.08 12.39 -11.33
CA MET A 69 8.89 11.55 -10.14
C MET A 69 8.01 10.35 -10.46
N GLY A 70 8.18 9.29 -9.66
CA GLY A 70 7.39 8.08 -9.76
C GLY A 70 7.14 7.43 -8.41
N PHE A 71 6.06 6.68 -8.35
CA PHE A 71 5.62 5.89 -7.21
C PHE A 71 5.48 4.43 -7.62
N TRP A 72 6.07 3.54 -6.85
CA TRP A 72 5.99 2.10 -7.04
C TRP A 72 5.28 1.46 -5.86
N LEU A 73 4.39 0.54 -6.14
CA LEU A 73 3.84 -0.37 -5.14
C LEU A 73 4.70 -1.63 -5.05
N VAL A 74 4.85 -2.16 -3.86
CA VAL A 74 5.49 -3.47 -3.66
C VAL A 74 4.43 -4.55 -3.85
N ASN A 75 4.71 -5.49 -4.77
CA ASN A 75 3.93 -6.72 -4.89
C ASN A 75 4.24 -7.62 -3.68
N PRO A 76 3.23 -8.02 -2.88
CA PRO A 76 3.46 -8.83 -1.68
C PRO A 76 3.89 -10.26 -1.97
N GLU A 77 3.67 -10.78 -3.19
CA GLU A 77 3.96 -12.17 -3.56
C GLU A 77 5.45 -12.39 -3.86
N ASP A 78 6.06 -11.46 -4.61
CA ASP A 78 7.44 -11.59 -5.09
C ASP A 78 8.35 -10.43 -4.67
N MET A 79 7.80 -9.46 -3.90
CA MET A 79 8.49 -8.25 -3.45
C MET A 79 9.02 -7.37 -4.59
N SER A 80 8.51 -7.54 -5.81
CA SER A 80 8.82 -6.68 -6.95
C SER A 80 8.21 -5.28 -6.82
N PHE A 81 8.82 -4.31 -7.51
CA PHE A 81 8.33 -2.95 -7.56
C PHE A 81 7.54 -2.70 -8.84
N ILE A 82 6.27 -2.33 -8.71
CA ILE A 82 5.38 -2.02 -9.83
C ILE A 82 5.20 -0.51 -9.92
N LEU A 83 5.72 0.11 -10.99
CA LEU A 83 5.49 1.53 -11.26
C LEU A 83 3.98 1.76 -11.46
N THR A 84 3.41 2.59 -10.61
CA THR A 84 1.96 2.79 -10.54
C THR A 84 1.56 4.21 -10.98
N VAL A 85 2.33 5.20 -10.56
CA VAL A 85 2.11 6.62 -10.92
C VAL A 85 3.45 7.23 -11.29
N ALA A 86 3.53 7.97 -12.40
CA ALA A 86 4.72 8.70 -12.79
C ALA A 86 4.37 10.02 -13.48
N SER A 87 5.25 11.00 -13.38
CA SER A 87 5.11 12.31 -14.02
C SER A 87 6.49 12.89 -14.35
N PRO A 88 6.70 13.41 -15.59
CA PRO A 88 5.78 13.29 -16.73
C PRO A 88 5.75 11.86 -17.30
N GLU A 89 4.66 11.48 -17.95
CA GLU A 89 4.48 10.12 -18.51
C GLU A 89 5.61 9.71 -19.47
N GLY A 90 6.15 10.64 -20.25
CA GLY A 90 7.25 10.37 -21.18
C GLY A 90 8.57 9.95 -20.52
N GLU A 91 8.72 10.11 -19.20
CA GLU A 91 9.95 9.75 -18.46
C GLU A 91 9.85 8.43 -17.69
N CYS A 92 8.77 7.67 -17.84
CA CYS A 92 8.56 6.40 -17.13
C CYS A 92 9.73 5.42 -17.30
N ALA A 93 10.23 5.25 -18.54
CA ALA A 93 11.33 4.33 -18.83
C ALA A 93 12.65 4.79 -18.18
N THR A 94 12.93 6.10 -18.19
CA THR A 94 14.11 6.70 -17.56
C THR A 94 14.05 6.55 -16.05
N LEU A 95 12.88 6.82 -15.43
CA LEU A 95 12.64 6.66 -14.01
C LEU A 95 12.80 5.20 -13.59
N GLN A 96 12.22 4.25 -14.34
CA GLN A 96 12.36 2.82 -14.06
C GLN A 96 13.82 2.38 -14.08
N LYS A 97 14.57 2.75 -15.13
CA LYS A 97 16.00 2.45 -15.22
C LYS A 97 16.78 3.02 -14.04
N THR A 98 16.52 4.30 -13.70
CA THR A 98 17.17 4.94 -12.55
C THR A 98 16.88 4.18 -11.26
N VAL A 99 15.63 3.82 -11.01
CA VAL A 99 15.22 3.07 -9.81
C VAL A 99 15.90 1.70 -9.77
N ASP A 100 15.94 0.97 -10.88
CA ASP A 100 16.60 -0.33 -10.94
C ASP A 100 18.09 -0.23 -10.59
N GLU A 101 18.77 0.83 -11.04
CA GLU A 101 20.18 1.13 -10.70
C GLU A 101 20.33 1.43 -9.20
N GLN A 102 19.43 2.24 -8.62
CA GLN A 102 19.47 2.61 -7.20
C GLN A 102 19.16 1.41 -6.29
N VAL A 103 18.22 0.55 -6.70
CA VAL A 103 17.88 -0.69 -5.98
C VAL A 103 19.07 -1.66 -6.02
N LYS A 104 19.69 -1.86 -7.20
CA LYS A 104 20.92 -2.68 -7.35
C LYS A 104 22.08 -2.15 -6.52
N ALA A 105 22.21 -0.83 -6.39
CA ALA A 105 23.21 -0.19 -5.53
C ALA A 105 22.90 -0.29 -4.01
N GLY A 106 21.81 -0.95 -3.64
CA GLY A 106 21.40 -1.16 -2.24
C GLY A 106 20.79 0.05 -1.55
N ARG A 107 20.56 1.16 -2.27
CA ARG A 107 20.05 2.41 -1.67
C ARG A 107 18.63 2.27 -1.14
N PHE A 108 17.80 1.44 -1.76
CA PHE A 108 16.47 1.14 -1.22
C PHE A 108 16.56 0.47 0.15
N GLY A 109 17.45 -0.50 0.33
CA GLY A 109 17.67 -1.14 1.63
C GLY A 109 18.18 -0.17 2.70
N VAL A 110 18.98 0.84 2.32
CA VAL A 110 19.39 1.92 3.24
C VAL A 110 18.20 2.80 3.60
N ALA A 111 17.39 3.24 2.63
CA ALA A 111 16.20 4.02 2.86
C ALA A 111 15.20 3.29 3.79
N LEU A 112 15.00 1.98 3.55
CA LEU A 112 14.10 1.15 4.35
C LEU A 112 14.58 1.04 5.82
N ARG A 113 15.87 0.76 6.05
CA ARG A 113 16.42 0.69 7.41
C ARG A 113 16.35 2.02 8.16
N ARG A 114 16.47 3.14 7.45
CA ARG A 114 16.36 4.48 8.02
C ARG A 114 14.92 4.94 8.21
N GLY A 115 13.97 4.26 7.59
CA GLY A 115 12.55 4.68 7.59
C GLY A 115 12.35 6.03 6.89
N GLY A 116 13.08 6.28 5.78
CA GLY A 116 13.03 7.59 5.15
C GLY A 116 13.66 7.66 3.76
N SER A 117 14.26 8.81 3.46
CA SER A 117 14.81 9.13 2.14
C SER A 117 16.33 8.95 2.07
N VAL A 118 16.81 8.61 0.88
CA VAL A 118 18.24 8.60 0.51
C VAL A 118 18.42 9.39 -0.76
N MET A 119 19.36 10.34 -0.75
CA MET A 119 19.73 11.12 -1.93
C MET A 119 20.79 10.38 -2.75
N PHE A 120 20.79 10.62 -4.06
CA PHE A 120 21.78 10.07 -4.99
C PHE A 120 22.14 11.12 -6.05
N GLY A 121 23.24 10.90 -6.79
CA GLY A 121 23.69 11.81 -7.86
C GLY A 121 24.24 13.15 -7.35
N MET A 122 24.68 13.25 -6.08
CA MET A 122 25.19 14.49 -5.47
C MET A 122 26.71 14.64 -5.61
N GLY A 123 27.41 13.64 -6.18
CA GLY A 123 28.88 13.53 -6.11
C GLY A 123 29.67 14.15 -7.26
N GLY A 124 29.05 14.83 -8.21
CA GLY A 124 29.77 15.49 -9.34
C GLY A 124 29.24 15.14 -10.73
N VAL A 125 29.98 15.58 -11.76
CA VAL A 125 29.55 15.51 -13.19
C VAL A 125 29.35 14.07 -13.69
N THR A 126 29.90 13.07 -13.01
CA THR A 126 29.87 11.65 -13.42
C THR A 126 28.72 10.84 -12.79
N ASP A 127 28.07 11.37 -11.73
CA ASP A 127 27.08 10.58 -10.95
C ASP A 127 25.62 10.73 -11.42
N GLY A 128 25.39 11.34 -12.57
CA GLY A 128 24.04 11.58 -13.06
C GLY A 128 23.32 12.74 -12.36
N PRO A 129 22.06 13.00 -12.75
CA PRO A 129 21.27 14.07 -12.13
C PRO A 129 20.90 13.74 -10.68
N PRO A 130 20.84 14.75 -9.80
CA PRO A 130 20.49 14.54 -8.40
C PRO A 130 19.04 14.04 -8.26
N GLY A 131 18.87 13.10 -7.35
CA GLY A 131 17.56 12.53 -7.07
C GLY A 131 17.43 12.07 -5.63
N LEU A 132 16.20 11.72 -5.27
CA LEU A 132 15.82 11.23 -3.96
C LEU A 132 15.02 9.93 -4.12
N LEU A 133 15.38 8.93 -3.32
CA LEU A 133 14.65 7.68 -3.19
C LEU A 133 14.14 7.58 -1.76
N HIS A 134 12.84 7.33 -1.60
CA HIS A 134 12.19 7.16 -0.30
C HIS A 134 11.51 5.79 -0.22
N ALA A 135 11.80 5.05 0.83
CA ALA A 135 11.11 3.80 1.12
C ALA A 135 9.82 4.07 1.90
N MET A 136 8.68 3.88 1.27
CA MET A 136 7.38 3.94 1.95
C MET A 136 7.20 2.64 2.73
N SER A 137 7.31 2.71 4.06
CA SER A 137 7.29 1.54 4.92
C SER A 137 6.61 1.80 6.25
N LEU A 138 5.97 0.78 6.80
CA LEU A 138 5.43 0.76 8.16
C LEU A 138 6.08 -0.40 8.93
N SER A 139 6.65 -0.12 10.10
CA SER A 139 7.31 -1.13 10.96
C SER A 139 8.34 -1.97 10.19
N GLN A 140 9.18 -1.35 9.37
CA GLN A 140 10.20 -2.00 8.51
C GLN A 140 9.63 -2.84 7.35
N GLN A 141 8.32 -2.89 7.19
CA GLN A 141 7.71 -3.57 6.05
C GLN A 141 7.47 -2.56 4.92
N ALA A 142 8.11 -2.78 3.77
CA ALA A 142 7.93 -1.94 2.60
C ALA A 142 6.54 -2.13 1.99
N VAL A 143 5.83 -1.03 1.76
CA VAL A 143 4.53 -1.01 1.06
C VAL A 143 4.64 -0.38 -0.31
N GLY A 144 5.67 0.44 -0.51
CA GLY A 144 5.94 1.11 -1.76
C GLY A 144 7.30 1.82 -1.75
N MET A 145 7.53 2.56 -2.82
CA MET A 145 8.73 3.37 -3.01
C MET A 145 8.37 4.63 -3.78
N PHE A 146 9.00 5.73 -3.44
CA PHE A 146 9.00 6.97 -4.21
C PHE A 146 10.41 7.22 -4.74
N CYS A 147 10.51 7.69 -5.98
CA CYS A 147 11.74 8.23 -6.55
C CYS A 147 11.44 9.52 -7.29
N GLY A 148 12.21 10.56 -7.02
CA GLY A 148 12.08 11.86 -7.67
C GLY A 148 13.44 12.41 -8.11
N MET A 149 13.49 12.94 -9.34
CA MET A 149 14.65 13.62 -9.91
C MET A 149 14.53 15.12 -9.62
N LEU A 150 15.46 15.67 -8.87
CA LEU A 150 15.41 17.06 -8.43
C LEU A 150 15.64 18.05 -9.59
N HIS A 151 15.07 19.24 -9.46
CA HIS A 151 15.49 20.38 -10.28
C HIS A 151 16.94 20.77 -9.96
N ARG A 152 17.73 21.17 -10.96
CA ARG A 152 19.16 21.53 -10.78
C ARG A 152 19.37 22.78 -9.91
N GLU A 153 18.39 23.66 -9.84
CA GLU A 153 18.48 24.98 -9.21
C GLU A 153 17.84 25.01 -7.82
N ALA A 154 17.75 23.86 -7.17
CA ALA A 154 17.13 23.76 -5.87
C ALA A 154 17.92 24.51 -4.78
N ALA A 155 17.54 25.76 -4.54
CA ALA A 155 18.11 26.71 -3.59
C ALA A 155 17.64 26.49 -2.12
N PRO A 156 18.19 27.17 -1.12
CA PRO A 156 18.08 26.87 0.33
C PRO A 156 16.67 26.89 0.97
N VAL A 157 15.63 27.25 0.23
CA VAL A 157 14.22 27.22 0.70
C VAL A 157 13.67 25.78 0.88
N GLN A 158 14.48 24.76 0.61
CA GLN A 158 14.02 23.37 0.43
C GLN A 158 13.91 22.54 1.71
N GLU A 159 14.46 22.97 2.84
CA GLU A 159 14.43 22.16 4.07
C GLU A 159 12.99 21.90 4.54
N VAL A 160 12.14 22.91 4.50
CA VAL A 160 10.72 22.79 4.85
C VAL A 160 9.97 21.89 3.86
N ALA A 161 10.26 22.05 2.55
CA ALA A 161 9.64 21.26 1.50
C ALA A 161 10.04 19.78 1.59
N PHE A 162 11.29 19.46 1.93
CA PHE A 162 11.72 18.08 2.18
C PHE A 162 11.11 17.48 3.45
N SER A 163 10.94 18.29 4.50
CA SER A 163 10.26 17.85 5.72
C SER A 163 8.78 17.54 5.43
N LEU A 164 8.11 18.43 4.68
CA LEU A 164 6.73 18.18 4.26
C LEU A 164 6.61 16.96 3.33
N LEU A 165 7.55 16.79 2.37
CA LEU A 165 7.62 15.60 1.54
C LEU A 165 7.70 14.33 2.38
N SER A 166 8.56 14.30 3.40
CA SER A 166 8.72 13.13 4.28
C SER A 166 7.43 12.83 5.05
N LEU A 167 6.72 13.87 5.51
CA LEU A 167 5.41 13.71 6.16
C LEU A 167 4.35 13.17 5.18
N LEU A 168 4.24 13.73 3.97
CA LEU A 168 3.30 13.26 2.95
C LEU A 168 3.56 11.80 2.56
N LEU A 169 4.83 11.41 2.38
CA LEU A 169 5.20 10.04 2.05
C LEU A 169 4.98 9.08 3.22
N GLY A 170 5.16 9.54 4.47
CA GLY A 170 4.83 8.79 5.68
C GLY A 170 3.33 8.49 5.78
N GLU A 171 2.49 9.52 5.67
CA GLU A 171 1.02 9.36 5.67
C GLU A 171 0.52 8.48 4.52
N CYS A 172 1.15 8.60 3.34
CA CYS A 172 0.88 7.71 2.21
C CYS A 172 1.21 6.25 2.53
N ALA A 173 2.37 6.00 3.18
CA ALA A 173 2.77 4.66 3.60
C ALA A 173 1.78 4.05 4.60
N ASP A 174 1.33 4.84 5.57
CA ASP A 174 0.35 4.43 6.58
C ASP A 174 -1.01 4.10 5.94
N ALA A 175 -1.47 4.92 4.99
CA ALA A 175 -2.70 4.67 4.25
C ALA A 175 -2.63 3.38 3.41
N LEU A 176 -1.51 3.16 2.70
CA LEU A 176 -1.28 1.94 1.92
C LEU A 176 -1.20 0.69 2.81
N ALA A 177 -0.51 0.77 3.95
CA ALA A 177 -0.39 -0.32 4.90
C ALA A 177 -1.75 -0.67 5.51
N THR A 178 -2.54 0.34 5.89
CA THR A 178 -3.91 0.18 6.41
C THR A 178 -4.81 -0.47 5.38
N LEU A 179 -4.78 -0.01 4.12
CA LEU A 179 -5.55 -0.60 3.03
C LEU A 179 -5.19 -2.09 2.83
N ARG A 180 -3.90 -2.43 2.83
CA ARG A 180 -3.45 -3.83 2.72
C ARG A 180 -3.97 -4.68 3.88
N LYS A 181 -3.81 -4.20 5.11
CA LYS A 181 -4.26 -4.91 6.31
C LYS A 181 -5.78 -5.13 6.29
N THR A 182 -6.55 -4.12 5.93
CA THR A 182 -8.01 -4.21 5.84
C THR A 182 -8.42 -5.25 4.79
N LYS A 183 -7.83 -5.22 3.59
CA LYS A 183 -8.10 -6.22 2.54
C LYS A 183 -7.73 -7.63 2.99
N GLN A 184 -6.61 -7.81 3.67
CA GLN A 184 -6.19 -9.12 4.19
C GLN A 184 -7.18 -9.63 5.25
N LEU A 185 -7.58 -8.80 6.21
CA LEU A 185 -8.55 -9.18 7.24
C LEU A 185 -9.91 -9.51 6.63
N THR A 186 -10.39 -8.70 5.69
CA THR A 186 -11.65 -8.98 4.97
C THR A 186 -11.59 -10.32 4.23
N HIS A 187 -10.45 -10.60 3.55
CA HIS A 187 -10.26 -11.88 2.89
C HIS A 187 -10.26 -13.06 3.88
N GLN A 188 -9.59 -12.92 5.02
CA GLN A 188 -9.59 -13.94 6.08
C GLN A 188 -10.99 -14.18 6.64
N VAL A 189 -11.75 -13.11 6.93
CA VAL A 189 -13.14 -13.21 7.40
C VAL A 189 -14.01 -13.93 6.36
N ASN A 190 -13.91 -13.54 5.10
CA ASN A 190 -14.69 -14.17 4.02
C ASN A 190 -14.31 -15.65 3.83
N THR A 191 -13.03 -16.00 3.96
CA THR A 191 -12.57 -17.39 3.87
C THR A 191 -13.08 -18.22 5.04
N LEU A 192 -13.03 -17.69 6.25
CA LEU A 192 -13.55 -18.38 7.46
C LEU A 192 -15.07 -18.49 7.42
N SER A 193 -15.77 -17.46 6.95
CA SER A 193 -17.23 -17.47 6.81
C SER A 193 -17.71 -18.42 5.71
N GLY A 194 -16.85 -18.76 4.73
CA GLY A 194 -17.14 -19.74 3.68
C GLY A 194 -16.96 -21.21 4.10
N LEU A 195 -16.43 -21.48 5.31
CA LEU A 195 -16.25 -22.85 5.81
C LEU A 195 -17.47 -23.29 6.62
N LEU A 196 -18.36 -24.06 5.98
CA LEU A 196 -19.48 -24.70 6.68
C LEU A 196 -19.02 -26.03 7.29
N PRO A 197 -19.01 -26.19 8.62
CA PRO A 197 -18.67 -27.45 9.27
C PRO A 197 -19.76 -28.50 8.97
N LEU A 198 -19.45 -29.47 8.14
CA LEU A 198 -20.35 -30.57 7.75
C LEU A 198 -19.99 -31.82 8.55
N CYS A 199 -21.00 -32.49 9.09
CA CYS A 199 -20.82 -33.84 9.62
C CYS A 199 -20.40 -34.80 8.51
N ALA A 200 -19.26 -35.46 8.64
CA ALA A 200 -18.74 -36.39 7.64
C ALA A 200 -19.71 -37.57 7.38
N TRP A 201 -20.51 -37.96 8.37
CA TRP A 201 -21.43 -39.06 8.31
C TRP A 201 -22.81 -38.65 7.79
N CYS A 202 -23.53 -37.78 8.52
CA CYS A 202 -24.92 -37.48 8.21
C CYS A 202 -25.12 -36.20 7.39
N LYS A 203 -24.04 -35.49 7.04
CA LYS A 203 -24.04 -34.26 6.24
C LYS A 203 -24.86 -33.12 6.83
N LYS A 204 -25.14 -33.12 8.13
CA LYS A 204 -25.69 -31.95 8.84
C LYS A 204 -24.66 -30.87 8.94
N VAL A 205 -25.09 -29.62 8.92
CA VAL A 205 -24.29 -28.42 9.15
C VAL A 205 -24.32 -28.05 10.62
N ARG A 206 -23.19 -27.65 11.17
CA ARG A 206 -23.13 -27.02 12.51
C ARG A 206 -23.34 -25.52 12.33
N ASN A 207 -24.44 -24.98 12.89
CA ASN A 207 -24.74 -23.54 12.86
C ASN A 207 -23.89 -22.74 13.85
N ASP A 208 -23.99 -21.41 13.80
CA ASP A 208 -23.21 -20.48 14.63
C ASP A 208 -23.49 -20.64 16.15
N SER A 209 -24.64 -21.19 16.52
CA SER A 209 -25.00 -21.53 17.89
C SER A 209 -24.47 -22.90 18.34
N GLY A 210 -23.75 -23.61 17.49
CA GLY A 210 -23.12 -24.90 17.78
C GLY A 210 -24.02 -26.12 17.59
N TYR A 211 -25.27 -25.96 17.14
CA TYR A 211 -26.22 -27.06 16.92
C TYR A 211 -26.12 -27.62 15.49
N TRP A 212 -26.40 -28.93 15.34
CA TRP A 212 -26.39 -29.61 14.08
C TRP A 212 -27.80 -29.63 13.42
N GLU A 213 -27.93 -29.00 12.25
CA GLU A 213 -29.18 -28.93 11.49
C GLU A 213 -29.04 -29.45 10.08
N GLN A 214 -30.16 -29.69 9.40
CA GLN A 214 -30.15 -30.13 7.99
C GLN A 214 -29.62 -29.03 7.08
N ILE A 215 -28.84 -29.39 6.06
CA ILE A 215 -28.19 -28.44 5.15
C ILE A 215 -29.20 -27.57 4.38
N ASP A 216 -30.34 -28.16 3.99
CA ASP A 216 -31.41 -27.43 3.31
C ASP A 216 -32.03 -26.35 4.18
N LYS A 217 -32.26 -26.64 5.48
CA LYS A 217 -32.76 -25.68 6.45
C LYS A 217 -31.75 -24.57 6.66
N TYR A 218 -30.47 -24.92 6.81
CA TYR A 218 -29.40 -23.94 6.98
C TYR A 218 -29.31 -22.97 5.77
N ILE A 219 -29.30 -23.50 4.54
CA ILE A 219 -29.24 -22.70 3.30
C ILE A 219 -30.44 -21.76 3.20
N THR A 220 -31.65 -22.24 3.49
CA THR A 220 -32.88 -21.42 3.40
C THR A 220 -32.87 -20.29 4.44
N SER A 221 -32.30 -20.50 5.62
CA SER A 221 -32.25 -19.47 6.68
C SER A 221 -31.10 -18.48 6.52
N HIS A 222 -30.00 -18.82 5.82
CA HIS A 222 -28.79 -18.01 5.69
C HIS A 222 -28.51 -17.49 4.27
N SER A 223 -29.39 -17.79 3.31
CA SER A 223 -29.31 -17.29 1.93
C SER A 223 -30.68 -16.92 1.39
N HIS A 224 -30.74 -16.13 0.32
CA HIS A 224 -31.97 -15.82 -0.42
C HIS A 224 -32.37 -16.95 -1.40
N THR A 225 -31.79 -18.16 -1.26
CA THR A 225 -31.99 -19.27 -2.17
C THR A 225 -33.19 -20.09 -1.73
N THR A 226 -34.14 -20.32 -2.64
CA THR A 226 -35.25 -21.25 -2.47
C THR A 226 -34.86 -22.62 -3.04
N LEU A 227 -34.88 -23.65 -2.20
CA LEU A 227 -34.54 -25.00 -2.62
C LEU A 227 -35.78 -25.71 -3.14
N THR A 228 -35.67 -26.36 -4.32
CA THR A 228 -36.65 -27.29 -4.85
C THR A 228 -36.12 -28.72 -4.70
N HIS A 229 -37.00 -29.65 -4.41
CA HIS A 229 -36.63 -31.05 -4.21
C HIS A 229 -36.90 -31.86 -5.49
N GLY A 230 -35.92 -32.67 -5.87
CA GLY A 230 -36.00 -33.60 -6.99
C GLY A 230 -35.15 -34.85 -6.73
N VAL A 231 -35.33 -35.86 -7.52
CA VAL A 231 -34.54 -37.10 -7.45
C VAL A 231 -33.56 -37.11 -8.61
N CYS A 232 -32.25 -37.17 -8.33
CA CYS A 232 -31.23 -37.26 -9.36
C CYS A 232 -31.29 -38.63 -10.10
N PRO A 233 -30.76 -38.72 -11.32
CA PRO A 233 -30.82 -39.93 -12.12
C PRO A 233 -30.24 -41.17 -11.42
N ASP A 234 -29.20 -41.01 -10.64
CA ASP A 234 -28.54 -42.14 -9.95
C ASP A 234 -29.36 -42.63 -8.76
N CYS A 235 -29.90 -41.70 -7.94
CA CYS A 235 -30.83 -42.06 -6.88
C CYS A 235 -32.11 -42.69 -7.43
N LYS A 236 -32.61 -42.20 -8.57
CA LYS A 236 -33.78 -42.84 -9.27
C LYS A 236 -33.49 -44.28 -9.68
N LYS A 237 -32.31 -44.56 -10.26
CA LYS A 237 -31.90 -45.91 -10.61
C LYS A 237 -31.81 -46.83 -9.39
N THR A 238 -31.16 -46.35 -8.31
CA THR A 238 -31.01 -47.12 -7.07
C THR A 238 -32.37 -47.41 -6.43
N PHE A 239 -33.26 -46.42 -6.40
CA PHE A 239 -34.61 -46.59 -5.86
C PHE A 239 -35.40 -47.58 -6.65
N LEU A 240 -35.40 -47.52 -7.99
CA LEU A 240 -36.12 -48.46 -8.87
C LEU A 240 -35.54 -49.88 -8.79
N ALA A 241 -34.20 -50.00 -8.67
CA ALA A 241 -33.58 -51.32 -8.47
C ALA A 241 -33.95 -51.94 -7.11
N GLY A 242 -34.10 -51.12 -6.06
CA GLY A 242 -34.54 -51.58 -4.73
C GLY A 242 -36.02 -51.98 -4.65
N ILE A 243 -36.89 -51.40 -5.49
CA ILE A 243 -38.32 -51.79 -5.57
C ILE A 243 -38.52 -53.07 -6.43
N GLY A 244 -37.61 -53.31 -7.39
CA GLY A 244 -37.64 -54.48 -8.24
C GLY A 244 -37.11 -55.79 -7.62
N ALA A 245 -36.56 -55.71 -6.41
CA ALA A 245 -35.99 -56.81 -5.68
C ALA A 245 -36.97 -57.29 -4.59
N LYS A 246 -38.19 -57.76 -4.99
CA LYS A 246 -38.99 -58.67 -4.16
C LYS A 246 -39.11 -59.97 -4.92
N PRO A 247 -38.73 -61.06 -4.25
CA PRO A 247 -38.89 -62.41 -4.81
C PRO A 247 -40.37 -62.80 -4.98
#